data_d34765399038dd8588914c96bc23ea28
#
_entry.id   d34765399038dd8588914c96bc23ea28
#
_cell.length_a   1.000
_cell.length_b   1.000
_cell.length_c   1.000
_cell.angle_alpha   90.00
_cell.angle_beta   90.00
_cell.angle_gamma   90.00
#
_symmetry.space_group_name_H-M   'P 1'
#
loop_
_entity.id
_entity.type
_entity.pdbx_description
1 polymer ?
#
loop_
_entity_poly.entity_id
_entity_poly.type
_entity_poly.pdbx_seq_one_letter_code
_entity_poly.pdbx_strand_id
1 'polypeptide(L)'
;GHPEKGCIVPPEVSGVLCEDALPISDIIAPNLLELETLAGGATLHNVDQCVKAARQLCQQGPKIVLVKHLSRAGFRHDRFEMLLVTADHSWHVSRPLVDFGERQPVGVGDLTSGLMLVDLLKGVELKTALEHVAAAVYEVMLKTKEMNEYELQLVAAQDQMVHPTHNFCATQLD
;
A
#
# COMPACT_ATOMS: atom_id res chain seq x y z
N GLY A 1 -1.42 2.06 -11.75
CA GLY A 1 -0.52 3.04 -12.37
C GLY A 1 0.94 2.83 -11.96
N HIS A 2 1.86 3.34 -12.73
CA HIS A 2 3.30 3.24 -12.47
C HIS A 2 3.88 4.66 -12.33
N PRO A 3 4.74 4.95 -11.34
CA PRO A 3 5.25 6.31 -11.09
C PRO A 3 5.86 7.00 -12.33
N GLU A 4 6.59 6.24 -13.16
CA GLU A 4 7.26 6.77 -14.34
C GLU A 4 6.44 6.61 -15.64
N LYS A 5 5.56 5.60 -15.70
CA LYS A 5 4.76 5.28 -16.90
C LYS A 5 3.35 5.86 -16.85
N GLY A 6 2.96 6.44 -15.73
CA GLY A 6 1.62 6.97 -15.52
C GLY A 6 0.54 5.87 -15.42
N CYS A 7 -0.65 6.19 -15.89
CA CYS A 7 -1.76 5.24 -15.94
C CYS A 7 -1.46 4.16 -17.00
N ILE A 8 -1.41 2.89 -16.58
CA ILE A 8 -1.15 1.74 -17.44
C ILE A 8 -2.43 1.08 -17.99
N VAL A 9 -3.59 1.59 -17.59
CA VAL A 9 -4.89 1.16 -18.11
C VAL A 9 -5.47 2.22 -19.05
N PRO A 10 -6.33 1.84 -20.00
CA PRO A 10 -7.05 2.81 -20.83
C PRO A 10 -7.85 3.81 -19.98
N PRO A 11 -8.04 5.07 -20.45
CA PRO A 11 -8.77 6.10 -19.70
C PRO A 11 -10.18 5.67 -19.28
N GLU A 12 -10.85 4.88 -20.10
CA GLU A 12 -12.20 4.36 -19.84
C GLU A 12 -12.23 3.47 -18.59
N VAL A 13 -11.18 2.66 -18.38
CA VAL A 13 -11.05 1.81 -17.18
C VAL A 13 -10.87 2.67 -15.93
N SER A 14 -10.12 3.76 -16.04
CA SER A 14 -9.97 4.72 -14.94
C SER A 14 -11.31 5.35 -14.55
N GLY A 15 -12.14 5.70 -15.54
CA GLY A 15 -13.51 6.21 -15.32
C GLY A 15 -14.37 5.21 -14.54
N VAL A 16 -14.42 3.94 -14.99
CA VAL A 16 -15.17 2.87 -14.30
C VAL A 16 -14.69 2.67 -12.86
N LEU A 17 -13.37 2.73 -12.63
CA LEU A 17 -12.83 2.58 -11.28
C LEU A 17 -13.27 3.73 -10.35
N CYS A 18 -13.31 4.97 -10.85
CA CYS A 18 -13.68 6.14 -10.07
C CYS A 18 -15.21 6.25 -9.86
N GLU A 19 -16.00 5.95 -10.90
CA GLU A 19 -17.43 6.24 -10.91
C GLU A 19 -18.28 5.06 -10.45
N ASP A 20 -17.88 3.83 -10.82
CA ASP A 20 -18.67 2.64 -10.56
C ASP A 20 -18.10 1.77 -9.43
N ALA A 21 -16.78 1.54 -9.42
CA ALA A 21 -16.17 0.62 -8.46
C ALA A 21 -15.92 1.26 -7.09
N LEU A 22 -15.44 2.50 -7.05
CA LEU A 22 -15.13 3.19 -5.79
C LEU A 22 -16.34 3.25 -4.83
N PRO A 23 -17.56 3.64 -5.26
CA PRO A 23 -18.70 3.76 -4.36
C PRO A 23 -19.18 2.45 -3.72
N ILE A 24 -18.87 1.32 -4.33
CA ILE A 24 -19.29 -0.02 -3.86
C ILE A 24 -18.15 -0.79 -3.19
N SER A 25 -16.96 -0.21 -3.12
CA SER A 25 -15.78 -0.85 -2.50
C SER A 25 -15.83 -0.70 -0.98
N ASP A 26 -15.53 -1.76 -0.23
CA ASP A 26 -15.28 -1.68 1.21
C ASP A 26 -13.85 -1.21 1.51
N ILE A 27 -12.90 -1.61 0.67
CA ILE A 27 -11.47 -1.34 0.84
C ILE A 27 -10.86 -1.01 -0.51
N ILE A 28 -10.01 -0.01 -0.55
CA ILE A 28 -9.17 0.30 -1.70
C ILE A 28 -7.70 0.37 -1.29
N ALA A 29 -6.81 -0.02 -2.22
CA ALA A 29 -5.38 -0.05 -1.95
C ALA A 29 -4.57 0.68 -3.06
N PRO A 30 -4.70 2.00 -3.18
CA PRO A 30 -3.99 2.78 -4.19
C PRO A 30 -2.50 2.94 -3.85
N ASN A 31 -1.65 3.10 -4.86
CA ASN A 31 -0.38 3.79 -4.70
C ASN A 31 -0.59 5.32 -4.74
N LEU A 32 0.49 6.11 -4.57
CA LEU A 32 0.36 7.58 -4.53
C LEU A 32 -0.28 8.16 -5.80
N LEU A 33 0.12 7.70 -6.99
CA LEU A 33 -0.43 8.18 -8.26
C LEU A 33 -1.91 7.83 -8.41
N GLU A 34 -2.28 6.62 -7.98
CA GLU A 34 -3.67 6.17 -7.99
C GLU A 34 -4.51 6.96 -6.98
N LEU A 35 -3.98 7.25 -5.80
CA LEU A 35 -4.63 8.10 -4.80
C LEU A 35 -4.88 9.51 -5.36
N GLU A 36 -3.89 10.11 -6.00
CA GLU A 36 -4.02 11.42 -6.66
C GLU A 36 -5.12 11.41 -7.71
N THR A 37 -5.12 10.38 -8.57
CA THR A 37 -6.14 10.23 -9.62
C THR A 37 -7.55 10.12 -9.04
N LEU A 38 -7.74 9.23 -8.05
CA LEU A 38 -9.02 9.03 -7.38
C LEU A 38 -9.50 10.29 -6.62
N ALA A 39 -8.57 11.07 -6.08
CA ALA A 39 -8.87 12.29 -5.32
C ALA A 39 -9.03 13.56 -6.19
N GLY A 40 -9.15 13.42 -7.52
CA GLY A 40 -9.39 14.53 -8.44
C GLY A 40 -8.16 15.06 -9.17
N GLY A 41 -7.04 14.33 -9.15
CA GLY A 41 -5.85 14.57 -9.98
C GLY A 41 -4.85 15.61 -9.44
N ALA A 42 -5.08 16.15 -8.24
CA ALA A 42 -4.15 17.08 -7.61
C ALA A 42 -2.90 16.34 -7.08
N THR A 43 -1.72 16.90 -7.32
CA THR A 43 -0.46 16.35 -6.80
C THR A 43 -0.39 16.48 -5.27
N LEU A 44 -0.12 15.37 -4.59
CA LEU A 44 0.04 15.32 -3.15
C LEU A 44 1.53 15.37 -2.77
N HIS A 45 1.90 16.29 -1.88
CA HIS A 45 3.30 16.60 -1.58
C HIS A 45 3.75 16.14 -0.19
N ASN A 46 2.83 15.76 0.69
CA ASN A 46 3.13 15.34 2.06
C ASN A 46 2.08 14.38 2.62
N VAL A 47 2.40 13.79 3.76
CA VAL A 47 1.55 12.80 4.45
C VAL A 47 0.18 13.37 4.80
N ASP A 48 0.11 14.60 5.29
CA ASP A 48 -1.17 15.22 5.70
C ASP A 48 -2.13 15.37 4.51
N GLN A 49 -1.61 15.73 3.34
CA GLN A 49 -2.40 15.79 2.10
C GLN A 49 -2.87 14.41 1.67
N CYS A 50 -2.03 13.37 1.81
CA CYS A 50 -2.41 11.98 1.51
C CYS A 50 -3.51 11.48 2.47
N VAL A 51 -3.40 11.75 3.77
CA VAL A 51 -4.43 11.41 4.76
C VAL A 51 -5.74 12.12 4.44
N LYS A 52 -5.70 13.41 4.13
CA LYS A 52 -6.88 14.19 3.77
C LYS A 52 -7.56 13.64 2.50
N ALA A 53 -6.80 13.36 1.47
CA ALA A 53 -7.30 12.77 0.22
C ALA A 53 -7.92 11.39 0.47
N ALA A 54 -7.26 10.53 1.23
CA ALA A 54 -7.78 9.20 1.58
C ALA A 54 -9.09 9.30 2.39
N ARG A 55 -9.20 10.23 3.35
CA ARG A 55 -10.46 10.47 4.10
C ARG A 55 -11.59 10.96 3.20
N GLN A 56 -11.30 11.78 2.20
CA GLN A 56 -12.31 12.19 1.22
C GLN A 56 -12.83 10.98 0.42
N LEU A 57 -11.96 10.02 0.09
CA LEU A 57 -12.38 8.78 -0.57
C LEU A 57 -13.22 7.91 0.36
N CYS A 58 -12.92 7.86 1.67
CA CYS A 58 -13.77 7.16 2.63
C CYS A 58 -15.21 7.68 2.68
N GLN A 59 -15.45 8.95 2.32
CA GLN A 59 -16.80 9.52 2.22
C GLN A 59 -17.56 9.12 0.95
N GLN A 60 -16.86 8.48 -0.01
CA GLN A 60 -17.41 8.09 -1.31
C GLN A 60 -17.76 6.60 -1.42
N GLY A 61 -17.40 5.79 -0.43
CA GLY A 61 -17.69 4.35 -0.40
C GLY A 61 -16.78 3.55 0.51
N PRO A 62 -15.46 3.53 0.29
CA PRO A 62 -14.55 2.70 1.06
C PRO A 62 -14.53 3.04 2.55
N LYS A 63 -14.52 2.01 3.39
CA LYS A 63 -14.30 2.15 4.84
C LYS A 63 -12.82 2.28 5.19
N ILE A 64 -11.95 1.73 4.32
CA ILE A 64 -10.51 1.64 4.52
C ILE A 64 -9.80 2.01 3.22
N VAL A 65 -8.81 2.89 3.32
CA VAL A 65 -7.88 3.24 2.24
C VAL A 65 -6.46 2.88 2.65
N LEU A 66 -5.85 1.89 1.99
CA LEU A 66 -4.45 1.52 2.17
C LEU A 66 -3.59 2.16 1.10
N VAL A 67 -2.88 3.23 1.40
CA VAL A 67 -1.91 3.82 0.48
C VAL A 67 -0.61 3.02 0.53
N LYS A 68 -0.35 2.24 -0.51
CA LYS A 68 0.70 1.20 -0.54
C LYS A 68 2.13 1.73 -0.59
N HIS A 69 2.35 2.93 -1.07
CA HIS A 69 3.66 3.58 -1.11
C HIS A 69 3.50 5.09 -1.25
N LEU A 70 4.04 5.82 -0.29
CA LEU A 70 3.95 7.28 -0.28
C LEU A 70 4.94 7.97 -1.20
N SER A 71 6.06 7.29 -1.54
CA SER A 71 7.07 7.84 -2.44
C SER A 71 7.50 9.26 -2.03
N ARG A 72 7.36 10.25 -2.93
CA ARG A 72 7.73 11.66 -2.68
C ARG A 72 6.92 12.35 -1.58
N ALA A 73 5.72 11.84 -1.27
CA ALA A 73 4.84 12.42 -0.25
C ALA A 73 5.10 11.89 1.17
N GLY A 74 5.99 10.90 1.32
CA GLY A 74 6.35 10.34 2.62
C GLY A 74 7.22 11.28 3.46
N PHE A 75 7.39 10.93 4.73
CA PHE A 75 8.28 11.65 5.65
C PHE A 75 9.76 11.46 5.29
N ARG A 76 10.10 10.33 4.67
CA ARG A 76 11.48 9.95 4.36
C ARG A 76 11.59 9.32 2.97
N HIS A 77 12.43 9.91 2.12
CA HIS A 77 12.66 9.42 0.75
C HIS A 77 13.55 8.15 0.68
N ASP A 78 14.24 7.82 1.76
CA ASP A 78 15.11 6.64 1.88
C ASP A 78 14.39 5.42 2.47
N ARG A 79 13.05 5.51 2.65
CA ARG A 79 12.25 4.46 3.24
C ARG A 79 11.00 4.13 2.40
N PHE A 80 10.50 2.93 2.60
CA PHE A 80 9.19 2.56 2.11
C PHE A 80 8.15 2.87 3.19
N GLU A 81 7.15 3.66 2.84
CA GLU A 81 6.14 4.14 3.77
C GLU A 81 4.75 3.87 3.25
N MET A 82 3.85 3.43 4.15
CA MET A 82 2.43 3.19 3.87
C MET A 82 1.54 3.95 4.85
N LEU A 83 0.31 4.23 4.41
CA LEU A 83 -0.75 4.75 5.25
C LEU A 83 -1.95 3.80 5.23
N LEU A 84 -2.58 3.64 6.37
CA LEU A 84 -3.92 3.06 6.49
C LEU A 84 -4.84 4.15 7.05
N VAL A 85 -5.90 4.45 6.33
CA VAL A 85 -6.80 5.56 6.66
C VAL A 85 -8.25 5.07 6.69
N THR A 86 -8.97 5.47 7.72
CA THR A 86 -10.42 5.35 7.86
C THR A 86 -11.04 6.74 7.99
N ALA A 87 -12.36 6.83 8.18
CA ALA A 87 -13.02 8.10 8.45
C ALA A 87 -12.46 8.77 9.73
N ASP A 88 -12.18 7.98 10.77
CA ASP A 88 -11.86 8.46 12.12
C ASP A 88 -10.37 8.42 12.45
N HIS A 89 -9.64 7.46 11.89
CA HIS A 89 -8.25 7.18 12.26
C HIS A 89 -7.32 7.04 11.07
N SER A 90 -6.05 7.36 11.30
CA SER A 90 -4.97 7.14 10.33
C SER A 90 -3.70 6.62 11.00
N TRP A 91 -3.03 5.67 10.33
CA TRP A 91 -1.77 5.08 10.79
C TRP A 91 -0.75 5.13 9.68
N HIS A 92 0.48 5.40 10.07
CA HIS A 92 1.64 5.40 9.20
C HIS A 92 2.62 4.32 9.65
N VAL A 93 3.16 3.56 8.71
CA VAL A 93 4.25 2.60 8.94
C VAL A 93 5.39 2.87 7.97
N SER A 94 6.61 2.70 8.45
CA SER A 94 7.83 2.91 7.69
C SER A 94 8.79 1.74 7.85
N ARG A 95 9.35 1.25 6.75
CA ARG A 95 10.36 0.20 6.72
C ARG A 95 11.53 0.53 5.78
N PRO A 96 12.66 -0.15 5.89
CA PRO A 96 13.74 0.02 4.92
C PRO A 96 13.30 -0.29 3.49
N LEU A 97 13.87 0.40 2.52
CA LEU A 97 13.79 -0.01 1.13
C LEU A 97 14.63 -1.29 0.93
N VAL A 98 14.16 -2.17 0.07
CA VAL A 98 14.96 -3.29 -0.41
C VAL A 98 15.46 -2.92 -1.81
N ASP A 99 16.76 -2.74 -1.93
CA ASP A 99 17.39 -2.36 -3.19
C ASP A 99 17.55 -3.60 -4.10
N PHE A 100 16.91 -3.58 -5.25
CA PHE A 100 17.02 -4.59 -6.32
C PHE A 100 17.81 -4.08 -7.52
N GLY A 101 18.44 -2.90 -7.44
CA GLY A 101 19.09 -2.26 -8.56
C GLY A 101 18.08 -1.80 -9.63
N GLU A 102 18.40 -2.03 -10.90
CA GLU A 102 17.60 -1.54 -12.02
C GLU A 102 16.25 -2.26 -12.21
N ARG A 103 16.14 -3.51 -11.75
CA ARG A 103 14.95 -4.35 -11.97
C ARG A 103 14.23 -4.67 -10.67
N GLN A 104 13.16 -3.94 -10.42
CA GLN A 104 12.30 -4.17 -9.26
C GLN A 104 11.40 -5.40 -9.45
N PRO A 105 11.10 -6.17 -8.39
CA PRO A 105 10.17 -7.29 -8.45
C PRO A 105 8.75 -6.81 -8.74
N VAL A 106 7.98 -7.65 -9.47
CA VAL A 106 6.59 -7.40 -9.82
C VAL A 106 5.66 -8.07 -8.80
N GLY A 107 4.45 -7.53 -8.63
CA GLY A 107 3.43 -8.13 -7.76
C GLY A 107 3.48 -7.73 -6.28
N VAL A 108 4.43 -6.88 -5.88
CA VAL A 108 4.53 -6.40 -4.47
C VAL A 108 3.25 -5.71 -4.02
N GLY A 109 2.63 -4.92 -4.89
CA GLY A 109 1.36 -4.24 -4.59
C GLY A 109 0.19 -5.21 -4.40
N ASP A 110 0.13 -6.26 -5.21
CA ASP A 110 -0.91 -7.28 -5.12
C ASP A 110 -0.74 -8.14 -3.86
N LEU A 111 0.50 -8.53 -3.54
CA LEU A 111 0.83 -9.20 -2.29
C LEU A 111 0.42 -8.36 -1.07
N THR A 112 0.75 -7.07 -1.06
CA THR A 112 0.38 -6.13 0.00
C THR A 112 -1.14 -6.08 0.20
N SER A 113 -1.90 -5.96 -0.90
CA SER A 113 -3.36 -5.90 -0.87
C SER A 113 -3.97 -7.23 -0.41
N GLY A 114 -3.44 -8.36 -0.88
CA GLY A 114 -3.89 -9.70 -0.51
C GLY A 114 -3.68 -10.01 0.97
N LEU A 115 -2.49 -9.73 1.51
CA LEU A 115 -2.19 -9.93 2.93
C LEU A 115 -3.07 -9.04 3.82
N MET A 116 -3.25 -7.77 3.46
CA MET A 116 -4.17 -6.87 4.19
C MET A 116 -5.58 -7.44 4.22
N LEU A 117 -6.10 -7.90 3.10
CA LEU A 117 -7.44 -8.50 3.03
C LEU A 117 -7.54 -9.74 3.92
N VAL A 118 -6.54 -10.62 3.90
CA VAL A 118 -6.52 -11.83 4.75
C VAL A 118 -6.55 -11.46 6.24
N ASP A 119 -5.75 -10.50 6.68
CA ASP A 119 -5.73 -10.06 8.07
C ASP A 119 -7.08 -9.47 8.50
N LEU A 120 -7.67 -8.62 7.68
CA LEU A 120 -8.98 -8.03 7.96
C LEU A 120 -10.09 -9.08 8.01
N LEU A 121 -10.10 -10.07 7.12
CA LEU A 121 -11.05 -11.18 7.14
C LEU A 121 -10.88 -12.09 8.36
N LYS A 122 -9.67 -12.17 8.94
CA LYS A 122 -9.41 -12.85 10.21
C LYS A 122 -9.78 -12.01 11.44
N GLY A 123 -10.22 -10.78 11.26
CA GLY A 123 -10.57 -9.87 12.34
C GLY A 123 -9.35 -9.26 13.06
N VAL A 124 -8.18 -9.23 12.42
CA VAL A 124 -7.01 -8.56 12.96
C VAL A 124 -7.28 -7.05 13.03
N GLU A 125 -6.87 -6.43 14.12
CA GLU A 125 -7.03 -4.99 14.34
C GLU A 125 -6.21 -4.21 13.31
N LEU A 126 -6.73 -3.07 12.81
CA LEU A 126 -6.21 -2.32 11.66
C LEU A 126 -4.73 -1.96 11.76
N LYS A 127 -4.32 -1.45 12.94
CA LYS A 127 -2.92 -1.09 13.18
C LYS A 127 -2.02 -2.32 13.10
N THR A 128 -2.43 -3.41 13.76
CA THR A 128 -1.70 -4.69 13.78
C THR A 128 -1.62 -5.29 12.38
N ALA A 129 -2.69 -5.24 11.60
CA ALA A 129 -2.70 -5.67 10.20
C ALA A 129 -1.71 -4.89 9.35
N LEU A 130 -1.66 -3.55 9.50
CA LEU A 130 -0.70 -2.71 8.79
C LEU A 130 0.74 -3.05 9.14
N GLU A 131 1.04 -3.29 10.41
CA GLU A 131 2.36 -3.69 10.92
C GLU A 131 2.76 -5.07 10.37
N HIS A 132 1.84 -6.04 10.42
CA HIS A 132 2.07 -7.38 9.89
C HIS A 132 2.33 -7.35 8.38
N VAL A 133 1.50 -6.68 7.61
CA VAL A 133 1.66 -6.55 6.14
C VAL A 133 2.98 -5.90 5.78
N ALA A 134 3.38 -4.83 6.49
CA ALA A 134 4.67 -4.17 6.25
C ALA A 134 5.85 -5.13 6.46
N ALA A 135 5.80 -5.94 7.53
CA ALA A 135 6.83 -6.91 7.86
C ALA A 135 6.83 -8.11 6.91
N ALA A 136 5.68 -8.72 6.66
CA ALA A 136 5.55 -9.90 5.80
C ALA A 136 6.00 -9.61 4.35
N VAL A 137 5.59 -8.49 3.78
CA VAL A 137 6.03 -8.07 2.44
C VAL A 137 7.54 -7.80 2.41
N TYR A 138 8.09 -7.21 3.47
CA TYR A 138 9.54 -6.98 3.58
C TYR A 138 10.32 -8.29 3.58
N GLU A 139 9.88 -9.30 4.32
CA GLU A 139 10.51 -10.64 4.36
C GLU A 139 10.48 -11.32 2.99
N VAL A 140 9.34 -11.28 2.29
CA VAL A 140 9.24 -11.82 0.93
C VAL A 140 10.23 -11.11 -0.01
N MET A 141 10.35 -9.79 0.07
CA MET A 141 11.30 -9.03 -0.73
C MET A 141 12.75 -9.39 -0.40
N LEU A 142 13.09 -9.55 0.89
CA LEU A 142 14.44 -9.98 1.30
C LEU A 142 14.75 -11.37 0.74
N LYS A 143 13.80 -12.31 0.84
CA LYS A 143 13.97 -13.67 0.32
C LYS A 143 14.12 -13.68 -1.20
N THR A 144 13.34 -12.88 -1.91
CA THR A 144 13.43 -12.71 -3.36
C THR A 144 14.81 -12.19 -3.75
N LYS A 145 15.31 -11.18 -3.03
CA LYS A 145 16.66 -10.63 -3.25
C LYS A 145 17.76 -11.64 -2.95
N GLU A 146 17.66 -12.38 -1.83
CA GLU A 146 18.61 -13.44 -1.43
C GLU A 146 18.75 -14.49 -2.53
N MET A 147 17.63 -14.88 -3.15
CA MET A 147 17.61 -15.86 -4.25
C MET A 147 17.99 -15.25 -5.61
N ASN A 148 18.24 -13.94 -5.67
CA ASN A 148 18.56 -13.20 -6.89
C ASN A 148 17.50 -13.37 -8.00
N GLU A 149 16.23 -13.36 -7.58
CA GLU A 149 15.07 -13.53 -8.45
C GLU A 149 14.31 -12.21 -8.61
N TYR A 150 13.44 -12.14 -9.64
CA TYR A 150 12.57 -10.99 -9.90
C TYR A 150 11.10 -11.29 -9.65
N GLU A 151 10.72 -12.56 -9.66
CA GLU A 151 9.41 -13.00 -9.23
C GLU A 151 9.44 -13.23 -7.73
N LEU A 152 8.41 -12.72 -7.03
CA LEU A 152 8.32 -12.85 -5.58
C LEU A 152 8.36 -14.32 -5.14
N GLN A 153 9.29 -14.64 -4.26
CA GLN A 153 9.53 -16.00 -3.80
C GLN A 153 8.58 -16.38 -2.65
N LEU A 154 7.27 -16.39 -2.95
CA LEU A 154 6.20 -16.58 -1.96
C LEU A 154 6.28 -17.94 -1.26
N VAL A 155 6.57 -19.01 -2.02
CA VAL A 155 6.69 -20.36 -1.44
C VAL A 155 7.89 -20.46 -0.52
N ALA A 156 9.02 -19.88 -0.91
CA ALA A 156 10.24 -19.91 -0.10
C ALA A 156 10.14 -19.01 1.15
N ALA A 157 9.25 -18.02 1.15
CA ALA A 157 9.02 -17.10 2.26
C ALA A 157 7.68 -17.33 2.99
N GLN A 158 7.00 -18.45 2.76
CA GLN A 158 5.65 -18.68 3.29
C GLN A 158 5.56 -18.58 4.80
N ASP A 159 6.55 -19.11 5.52
CA ASP A 159 6.57 -19.07 7.00
C ASP A 159 6.73 -17.62 7.49
N GLN A 160 7.59 -16.84 6.85
CA GLN A 160 7.83 -15.44 7.18
C GLN A 160 6.65 -14.54 6.79
N MET A 161 5.81 -14.92 5.81
CA MET A 161 4.56 -14.21 5.53
C MET A 161 3.54 -14.34 6.67
N VAL A 162 3.56 -15.46 7.39
CA VAL A 162 2.65 -15.70 8.52
C VAL A 162 3.27 -15.21 9.84
N HIS A 163 4.57 -15.42 10.01
CA HIS A 163 5.31 -15.09 11.20
C HIS A 163 6.59 -14.31 10.86
N PRO A 164 6.47 -13.02 10.45
CA PRO A 164 7.63 -12.23 10.10
C PRO A 164 8.57 -12.05 11.30
N THR A 165 9.87 -12.07 11.05
CA THR A 165 10.91 -11.88 12.07
C THR A 165 11.22 -10.40 12.27
N HIS A 166 11.02 -9.56 11.26
CA HIS A 166 11.10 -8.12 11.38
C HIS A 166 9.82 -7.54 11.98
N ASN A 167 9.97 -6.40 12.66
CA ASN A 167 8.84 -5.69 13.25
C ASN A 167 8.93 -4.20 12.92
N PHE A 168 7.84 -3.64 12.39
CA PHE A 168 7.72 -2.23 12.03
C PHE A 168 6.48 -1.66 12.70
N CYS A 169 6.69 -0.80 13.71
CA CYS A 169 5.58 -0.20 14.46
C CYS A 169 4.89 0.88 13.64
N ALA A 170 3.57 0.81 13.58
CA ALA A 170 2.76 1.87 13.01
C ALA A 170 2.48 2.96 14.06
N THR A 171 2.55 4.20 13.62
CA THR A 171 2.25 5.39 14.43
C THR A 171 0.89 5.94 14.01
N GLN A 172 0.02 6.18 14.98
CA GLN A 172 -1.23 6.91 14.74
C GLN A 172 -0.90 8.40 14.51
N LEU A 173 -1.55 9.00 13.52
CA LEU A 173 -1.29 10.38 13.09
C LEU A 173 -2.31 11.40 13.65
N ASP A 174 -3.41 10.91 14.21
CA ASP A 174 -4.53 11.71 14.75
C ASP A 174 -5.01 11.19 16.10
#